data_429c63656640d0e67e1d0e48dcc9cf3d
#
_entry.id   429c63656640d0e67e1d0e48dcc9cf3d
#
_cell.length_a   1.000
_cell.length_b   1.000
_cell.length_c   1.000
_cell.angle_alpha   90.00
_cell.angle_beta   90.00
_cell.angle_gamma   90.00
#
_symmetry.space_group_name_H-M   'P 1'
#
loop_
_entity.id
_entity.type
_entity.pdbx_description
1 polymer ?
#
loop_
_entity_poly.entity_id
_entity_poly.type
_entity_poly.pdbx_seq_one_letter_code
_entity_poly.pdbx_strand_id
1 'polypeptide(L)'
;MIPTRRYQAFLFDMDGTILTSIASAERCWTRWAVAHGLDVATFLPTIHGVRSVETIRRLNLPGVDPVAEAAAITAAEMEDVADISPIAGAAAFLARLPSERWTIVTSAPRALAECRLRAAGLSVPTGMIAAEDVTTGKPAPDCFMLGAQRLGVAPADCLVFEDAAAGFAAATAAGSDVLAITATHGAASTVAAEYPSVVDYRGLGVDIAPDGLRLVTHG
;
A
#
# COMPACT_ATOMS: atom_id res chain seq x y z
N MET A 1 -11.03 8.99 -14.96
CA MET A 1 -12.37 9.30 -14.36
C MET A 1 -12.50 8.40 -13.13
N ILE A 2 -12.91 8.92 -11.96
CA ILE A 2 -13.04 8.11 -10.75
C ILE A 2 -14.24 7.15 -10.86
N PRO A 3 -14.21 6.00 -10.15
CA PRO A 3 -15.35 5.09 -10.06
C PRO A 3 -16.57 5.78 -9.43
N THR A 4 -17.75 5.55 -10.01
CA THR A 4 -19.00 6.25 -9.61
C THR A 4 -20.02 5.34 -8.90
N ARG A 5 -19.79 4.02 -8.90
CA ARG A 5 -20.68 3.09 -8.16
C ARG A 5 -20.48 3.18 -6.65
N ARG A 6 -21.37 2.57 -5.88
CA ARG A 6 -21.21 2.39 -4.44
C ARG A 6 -20.43 1.10 -4.14
N TYR A 7 -19.66 1.15 -3.08
CA TYR A 7 -18.88 0.05 -2.54
C TYR A 7 -19.27 -0.20 -1.08
N GLN A 8 -19.21 -1.43 -0.64
CA GLN A 8 -19.47 -1.76 0.76
C GLN A 8 -18.30 -1.36 1.66
N ALA A 9 -17.07 -1.43 1.13
CA ALA A 9 -15.86 -1.05 1.86
C ALA A 9 -14.78 -0.48 0.94
N PHE A 10 -13.84 0.26 1.57
CA PHE A 10 -12.60 0.73 0.97
C PHE A 10 -11.41 0.00 1.60
N LEU A 11 -10.50 -0.48 0.76
CA LEU A 11 -9.25 -1.12 1.17
C LEU A 11 -8.09 -0.23 0.70
N PHE A 12 -7.22 0.15 1.61
CA PHE A 12 -6.11 1.04 1.30
C PHE A 12 -4.79 0.29 1.40
N ASP A 13 -4.00 0.29 0.35
CA ASP A 13 -2.58 0.12 0.55
C ASP A 13 -2.04 1.27 1.40
N MET A 14 -0.82 1.15 1.91
CA MET A 14 -0.22 2.11 2.83
C MET A 14 0.84 2.98 2.18
N ASP A 15 1.93 2.36 1.76
CA ASP A 15 3.17 3.03 1.34
C ASP A 15 3.07 3.54 -0.10
N GLY A 16 3.12 4.85 -0.29
CA GLY A 16 2.85 5.49 -1.60
C GLY A 16 1.37 5.79 -1.84
N THR A 17 0.48 5.19 -1.05
CA THR A 17 -0.98 5.32 -1.18
C THR A 17 -1.57 6.28 -0.16
N ILE A 18 -1.42 6.08 1.16
CA ILE A 18 -1.94 6.98 2.20
C ILE A 18 -0.85 7.77 2.92
N LEU A 19 0.37 7.29 2.86
CA LEU A 19 1.57 7.97 3.35
C LEU A 19 2.73 7.79 2.38
N THR A 20 3.73 8.67 2.46
CA THR A 20 4.97 8.51 1.70
C THR A 20 6.06 7.94 2.60
N SER A 21 6.65 6.83 2.16
CA SER A 21 7.81 6.19 2.79
C SER A 21 8.87 5.83 1.76
N ILE A 22 8.65 6.21 0.50
CA ILE A 22 9.48 5.79 -0.64
C ILE A 22 10.94 6.17 -0.42
N ALA A 23 11.22 7.42 -0.02
CA ALA A 23 12.59 7.89 0.18
C ALA A 23 13.32 7.11 1.30
N SER A 24 12.65 6.81 2.42
CA SER A 24 13.18 5.98 3.50
C SER A 24 13.48 4.56 3.03
N ALA A 25 12.51 3.92 2.40
CA ALA A 25 12.68 2.58 1.85
C ALA A 25 13.84 2.52 0.85
N GLU A 26 13.89 3.44 -0.11
CA GLU A 26 14.96 3.49 -1.11
C GLU A 26 16.34 3.71 -0.50
N ARG A 27 16.47 4.52 0.56
CA ARG A 27 17.74 4.69 1.29
C ARG A 27 18.19 3.37 1.95
N CYS A 28 17.29 2.65 2.61
CA CYS A 28 17.60 1.38 3.26
C CYS A 28 17.96 0.30 2.22
N TRP A 29 17.15 0.17 1.19
CA TRP A 29 17.36 -0.80 0.12
C TRP A 29 18.59 -0.48 -0.75
N THR A 30 18.93 0.80 -0.94
CA THR A 30 20.18 1.19 -1.62
C THR A 30 21.39 0.70 -0.84
N ARG A 31 21.43 0.92 0.49
CA ARG A 31 22.54 0.42 1.33
C ARG A 31 22.66 -1.10 1.25
N TRP A 32 21.53 -1.79 1.30
CA TRP A 32 21.48 -3.24 1.19
C TRP A 32 21.95 -3.73 -0.18
N ALA A 33 21.46 -3.14 -1.27
CA ALA A 33 21.81 -3.50 -2.64
C ALA A 33 23.32 -3.32 -2.91
N VAL A 34 23.89 -2.18 -2.48
CA VAL A 34 25.33 -1.92 -2.60
C VAL A 34 26.15 -2.97 -1.84
N ALA A 35 25.75 -3.32 -0.61
CA ALA A 35 26.45 -4.33 0.18
C ALA A 35 26.45 -5.72 -0.48
N HIS A 36 25.43 -6.01 -1.30
CA HIS A 36 25.29 -7.27 -2.04
C HIS A 36 25.74 -7.20 -3.51
N GLY A 37 26.37 -6.09 -3.94
CA GLY A 37 26.90 -5.91 -5.28
C GLY A 37 25.84 -5.83 -6.40
N LEU A 38 24.61 -5.43 -6.05
CA LEU A 38 23.52 -5.26 -7.01
C LEU A 38 23.58 -3.90 -7.70
N ASP A 39 23.12 -3.84 -8.94
CA ASP A 39 22.87 -2.58 -9.62
C ASP A 39 21.61 -1.90 -9.03
N VAL A 40 21.83 -0.79 -8.33
CA VAL A 40 20.79 -0.08 -7.59
C VAL A 40 19.67 0.42 -8.52
N ALA A 41 20.02 0.92 -9.70
CA ALA A 41 19.05 1.54 -10.61
C ALA A 41 18.06 0.52 -11.18
N THR A 42 18.51 -0.70 -11.43
CA THR A 42 17.66 -1.80 -11.91
C THR A 42 16.91 -2.50 -10.78
N PHE A 43 17.47 -2.49 -9.56
CA PHE A 43 16.91 -3.18 -8.41
C PHE A 43 15.78 -2.40 -7.71
N LEU A 44 15.97 -1.11 -7.40
CA LEU A 44 15.01 -0.32 -6.62
C LEU A 44 13.57 -0.33 -7.18
N PRO A 45 13.33 -0.28 -8.50
CA PRO A 45 11.96 -0.37 -9.01
C PRO A 45 11.23 -1.68 -8.66
N THR A 46 11.94 -2.72 -8.24
CA THR A 46 11.37 -4.04 -7.96
C THR A 46 10.91 -4.25 -6.52
N ILE A 47 11.18 -3.30 -5.61
CA ILE A 47 10.86 -3.44 -4.19
C ILE A 47 9.45 -2.96 -3.83
N HIS A 48 8.85 -2.08 -4.66
CA HIS A 48 7.61 -1.40 -4.31
C HIS A 48 6.40 -2.35 -4.33
N GLY A 49 5.58 -2.27 -3.28
CA GLY A 49 4.36 -3.05 -3.13
C GLY A 49 4.55 -4.54 -2.79
N VAL A 50 5.79 -5.02 -2.66
CA VAL A 50 6.13 -6.43 -2.42
C VAL A 50 6.76 -6.61 -1.04
N ARG A 51 6.55 -7.77 -0.40
CA ARG A 51 7.17 -8.11 0.89
C ARG A 51 8.69 -8.23 0.74
N SER A 52 9.43 -7.64 1.69
CA SER A 52 10.91 -7.62 1.69
C SER A 52 11.52 -9.02 1.57
N VAL A 53 10.97 -10.00 2.31
CA VAL A 53 11.44 -11.39 2.26
C VAL A 53 11.27 -12.02 0.87
N GLU A 54 10.21 -11.68 0.14
CA GLU A 54 9.96 -12.18 -1.21
C GLU A 54 10.88 -11.50 -2.23
N THR A 55 11.12 -10.21 -2.07
CA THR A 55 12.08 -9.47 -2.90
C THR A 55 13.47 -10.08 -2.80
N ILE A 56 13.96 -10.35 -1.57
CA ILE A 56 15.29 -10.95 -1.35
C ILE A 56 15.33 -12.39 -1.86
N ARG A 57 14.30 -13.19 -1.58
CA ARG A 57 14.23 -14.59 -2.01
C ARG A 57 14.31 -14.74 -3.52
N ARG A 58 13.66 -13.85 -4.29
CA ARG A 58 13.70 -13.88 -5.76
C ARG A 58 15.10 -13.68 -6.34
N LEU A 59 15.99 -12.97 -5.64
CA LEU A 59 17.37 -12.73 -6.07
C LEU A 59 18.24 -13.97 -5.97
N ASN A 60 17.87 -14.94 -5.14
CA ASN A 60 18.57 -16.21 -4.91
C ASN A 60 20.09 -16.02 -4.69
N LEU A 61 20.47 -15.05 -3.87
CA LEU A 61 21.86 -14.71 -3.59
C LEU A 61 22.53 -15.79 -2.73
N PRO A 62 23.73 -16.30 -3.11
CA PRO A 62 24.42 -17.30 -2.31
C PRO A 62 24.77 -16.80 -0.91
N GLY A 63 24.48 -17.61 0.13
CA GLY A 63 24.81 -17.31 1.51
C GLY A 63 23.94 -16.25 2.20
N VAL A 64 22.93 -15.74 1.51
CA VAL A 64 21.96 -14.76 2.04
C VAL A 64 20.75 -15.48 2.64
N ASP A 65 20.43 -15.23 3.89
CA ASP A 65 19.17 -15.66 4.52
C ASP A 65 18.08 -14.58 4.30
N PRO A 66 17.07 -14.83 3.45
CA PRO A 66 16.06 -13.83 3.13
C PRO A 66 15.25 -13.34 4.34
N VAL A 67 15.08 -14.16 5.36
CA VAL A 67 14.32 -13.80 6.56
C VAL A 67 15.14 -12.87 7.45
N ALA A 68 16.41 -13.21 7.69
CA ALA A 68 17.31 -12.40 8.49
C ALA A 68 17.56 -11.03 7.84
N GLU A 69 17.80 -11.00 6.53
CA GLU A 69 18.02 -9.75 5.79
C GLU A 69 16.77 -8.86 5.74
N ALA A 70 15.59 -9.45 5.53
CA ALA A 70 14.33 -8.70 5.57
C ALA A 70 14.08 -8.08 6.95
N ALA A 71 14.41 -8.80 8.03
CA ALA A 71 14.31 -8.29 9.39
C ALA A 71 15.29 -7.11 9.63
N ALA A 72 16.52 -7.21 9.13
CA ALA A 72 17.50 -6.13 9.22
C ALA A 72 17.07 -4.87 8.45
N ILE A 73 16.53 -5.03 7.24
CA ILE A 73 15.97 -3.92 6.46
C ILE A 73 14.79 -3.29 7.21
N THR A 74 13.87 -4.10 7.72
CA THR A 74 12.72 -3.62 8.51
C THR A 74 13.17 -2.79 9.71
N ALA A 75 14.19 -3.25 10.45
CA ALA A 75 14.74 -2.49 11.57
C ALA A 75 15.33 -1.15 11.13
N ALA A 76 16.09 -1.13 10.04
CA ALA A 76 16.65 0.10 9.48
C ALA A 76 15.56 1.10 9.01
N GLU A 77 14.48 0.61 8.41
CA GLU A 77 13.34 1.42 7.98
C GLU A 77 12.55 1.99 9.18
N MET A 78 12.48 1.27 10.31
CA MET A 78 11.85 1.75 11.54
C MET A 78 12.65 2.89 12.21
N GLU A 79 13.96 2.97 11.97
CA GLU A 79 14.80 4.06 12.43
C GLU A 79 14.76 5.27 11.49
N ASP A 80 14.46 5.07 10.21
CA ASP A 80 14.47 6.10 9.16
C ASP A 80 13.05 6.60 8.84
N VAL A 81 12.45 7.33 9.77
CA VAL A 81 11.05 7.79 9.67
C VAL A 81 10.87 9.30 9.48
N ALA A 82 11.97 10.06 9.39
CA ALA A 82 11.94 11.53 9.42
C ALA A 82 11.16 12.16 8.25
N ASP A 83 11.15 11.52 7.08
CA ASP A 83 10.49 12.02 5.86
C ASP A 83 9.08 11.44 5.67
N ILE A 84 8.62 10.59 6.59
CA ILE A 84 7.30 9.97 6.47
C ILE A 84 6.22 11.00 6.79
N SER A 85 5.32 11.18 5.84
CA SER A 85 4.20 12.10 5.96
C SER A 85 2.96 11.55 5.25
N PRO A 86 1.74 11.98 5.63
CA PRO A 86 0.55 11.55 4.91
C PRO A 86 0.53 12.10 3.48
N ILE A 87 0.02 11.33 2.54
CA ILE A 87 -0.32 11.84 1.21
C ILE A 87 -1.34 12.96 1.38
N ALA A 88 -1.22 14.01 0.55
CA ALA A 88 -2.02 15.21 0.67
C ALA A 88 -3.54 14.88 0.70
N GLY A 89 -4.22 15.32 1.76
CA GLY A 89 -5.65 15.07 1.99
C GLY A 89 -5.99 13.70 2.58
N ALA A 90 -5.07 12.73 2.66
CA ALA A 90 -5.36 11.36 3.13
C ALA A 90 -5.91 11.34 4.56
N ALA A 91 -5.28 12.06 5.50
CA ALA A 91 -5.73 12.10 6.89
C ALA A 91 -7.19 12.60 7.02
N ALA A 92 -7.53 13.66 6.32
CA ALA A 92 -8.88 14.22 6.32
C ALA A 92 -9.90 13.30 5.62
N PHE A 93 -9.49 12.62 4.56
CA PHE A 93 -10.33 11.65 3.86
C PHE A 93 -10.64 10.43 4.74
N LEU A 94 -9.61 9.80 5.31
CA LEU A 94 -9.75 8.63 6.19
C LEU A 94 -10.59 8.93 7.44
N ALA A 95 -10.42 10.09 8.04
CA ALA A 95 -11.19 10.53 9.23
C ALA A 95 -12.71 10.65 9.00
N ARG A 96 -13.14 10.73 7.74
CA ARG A 96 -14.57 10.80 7.37
C ARG A 96 -15.20 9.42 7.17
N LEU A 97 -14.40 8.37 7.01
CA LEU A 97 -14.90 7.03 6.74
C LEU A 97 -15.42 6.35 8.01
N PRO A 98 -16.55 5.64 7.95
CA PRO A 98 -16.99 4.78 9.02
C PRO A 98 -15.95 3.70 9.30
N SER A 99 -15.53 3.54 10.55
CA SER A 99 -14.43 2.66 10.95
C SER A 99 -14.62 1.19 10.56
N GLU A 100 -15.88 0.76 10.43
CA GLU A 100 -16.26 -0.60 10.05
C GLU A 100 -16.29 -0.83 8.53
N ARG A 101 -16.05 0.21 7.72
CA ARG A 101 -16.12 0.15 6.26
C ARG A 101 -14.80 0.41 5.56
N TRP A 102 -13.70 0.38 6.28
CA TRP A 102 -12.39 0.49 5.65
C TRP A 102 -11.29 -0.16 6.47
N THR A 103 -10.23 -0.57 5.82
CA THR A 103 -9.00 -0.99 6.49
C THR A 103 -7.76 -0.77 5.62
N ILE A 104 -6.59 -0.93 6.22
CA ILE A 104 -5.29 -0.90 5.53
C ILE A 104 -4.88 -2.33 5.18
N VAL A 105 -4.30 -2.51 3.98
CA VAL A 105 -3.78 -3.77 3.47
C VAL A 105 -2.38 -3.55 2.92
N THR A 106 -1.37 -3.79 3.74
CA THR A 106 0.03 -3.49 3.42
C THR A 106 0.91 -4.74 3.29
N SER A 107 1.95 -4.65 2.47
CA SER A 107 3.05 -5.63 2.38
C SER A 107 4.12 -5.44 3.47
N ALA A 108 4.04 -4.38 4.27
CA ALA A 108 4.94 -4.14 5.37
C ALA A 108 4.64 -5.07 6.57
N PRO A 109 5.65 -5.49 7.34
CA PRO A 109 5.44 -6.10 8.65
C PRO A 109 4.65 -5.16 9.57
N ARG A 110 3.82 -5.71 10.44
CA ARG A 110 2.91 -4.95 11.32
C ARG A 110 3.64 -3.88 12.14
N ALA A 111 4.76 -4.24 12.73
CA ALA A 111 5.56 -3.31 13.53
C ALA A 111 6.04 -2.09 12.71
N LEU A 112 6.48 -2.31 11.46
CA LEU A 112 6.88 -1.25 10.55
C LEU A 112 5.68 -0.40 10.11
N ALA A 113 4.55 -1.05 9.78
CA ALA A 113 3.33 -0.35 9.38
C ALA A 113 2.84 0.59 10.49
N GLU A 114 2.78 0.12 11.73
CA GLU A 114 2.40 0.94 12.89
C GLU A 114 3.39 2.06 13.16
N CYS A 115 4.69 1.81 12.96
CA CYS A 115 5.73 2.84 13.09
C CYS A 115 5.53 3.96 12.06
N ARG A 116 5.33 3.61 10.80
CA ARG A 116 5.08 4.55 9.69
C ARG A 116 3.78 5.34 9.87
N LEU A 117 2.69 4.67 10.25
CA LEU A 117 1.40 5.33 10.51
C LEU A 117 1.52 6.36 11.64
N ARG A 118 2.21 6.02 12.74
CA ARG A 118 2.48 6.96 13.83
C ARG A 118 3.32 8.16 13.37
N ALA A 119 4.38 7.91 12.61
CA ALA A 119 5.23 8.98 12.06
C ALA A 119 4.44 9.93 11.15
N ALA A 120 3.51 9.39 10.35
CA ALA A 120 2.61 10.17 9.49
C ALA A 120 1.43 10.83 10.25
N GLY A 121 1.27 10.60 11.55
CA GLY A 121 0.12 11.10 12.31
C GLY A 121 -1.22 10.46 11.91
N LEU A 122 -1.18 9.25 11.33
CA LEU A 122 -2.36 8.49 10.92
C LEU A 122 -2.73 7.44 11.97
N SER A 123 -4.03 7.18 12.12
CA SER A 123 -4.52 6.13 13.02
C SER A 123 -4.32 4.74 12.43
N VAL A 124 -4.02 3.76 13.29
CA VAL A 124 -4.02 2.34 12.93
C VAL A 124 -5.47 1.84 12.98
N PRO A 125 -6.07 1.41 11.86
CA PRO A 125 -7.44 0.90 11.86
C PRO A 125 -7.51 -0.49 12.50
N THR A 126 -8.65 -0.78 13.13
CA THR A 126 -8.95 -2.13 13.59
C THR A 126 -9.01 -3.07 12.38
N GLY A 127 -8.31 -4.22 12.46
CA GLY A 127 -8.35 -5.20 11.38
C GLY A 127 -7.38 -4.95 10.23
N MET A 128 -6.39 -4.03 10.37
CA MET A 128 -5.31 -3.87 9.40
C MET A 128 -4.70 -5.22 9.01
N ILE A 129 -4.49 -5.42 7.70
CA ILE A 129 -3.78 -6.57 7.14
C ILE A 129 -2.32 -6.17 6.93
N ALA A 130 -1.41 -6.93 7.52
CA ALA A 130 0.04 -6.76 7.39
C ALA A 130 0.68 -8.00 6.74
N ALA A 131 1.98 -7.95 6.49
CA ALA A 131 2.71 -9.02 5.82
C ALA A 131 2.51 -10.41 6.47
N GLU A 132 2.41 -10.46 7.80
CA GLU A 132 2.29 -11.70 8.57
C GLU A 132 0.90 -12.34 8.50
N ASP A 133 -0.11 -11.59 8.11
CA ASP A 133 -1.51 -12.08 8.11
C ASP A 133 -1.80 -13.01 6.93
N VAL A 134 -0.95 -13.05 5.90
CA VAL A 134 -1.16 -13.88 4.71
C VAL A 134 0.08 -14.72 4.38
N THR A 135 -0.16 -15.88 3.79
CA THR A 135 0.93 -16.75 3.34
C THR A 135 1.59 -16.19 2.10
N THR A 136 0.81 -15.76 1.12
CA THR A 136 1.30 -15.20 -0.15
C THR A 136 0.99 -13.70 -0.20
N GLY A 137 2.04 -12.89 -0.44
CA GLY A 137 1.91 -11.44 -0.58
C GLY A 137 1.55 -10.99 -1.99
N LYS A 138 1.32 -9.68 -2.17
CA LYS A 138 1.14 -9.06 -3.49
C LYS A 138 2.26 -9.51 -4.46
N PRO A 139 1.94 -9.92 -5.69
CA PRO A 139 0.71 -9.69 -6.44
C PRO A 139 -0.40 -10.74 -6.25
N ALA A 140 -0.28 -11.72 -5.32
CA ALA A 140 -1.36 -12.63 -5.02
C ALA A 140 -2.54 -11.90 -4.33
N PRO A 141 -3.79 -12.35 -4.52
CA PRO A 141 -4.97 -11.65 -4.04
C PRO A 141 -5.24 -11.79 -2.54
N ASP A 142 -4.52 -12.67 -1.86
CA ASP A 142 -4.80 -13.15 -0.50
C ASP A 142 -5.02 -12.01 0.50
N CYS A 143 -4.19 -10.96 0.43
CA CYS A 143 -4.26 -9.85 1.37
C CYS A 143 -5.54 -9.01 1.20
N PHE A 144 -5.98 -8.73 -0.02
CA PHE A 144 -7.22 -7.98 -0.27
C PHE A 144 -8.45 -8.85 -0.02
N MET A 145 -8.39 -10.14 -0.33
CA MET A 145 -9.45 -11.10 0.03
C MET A 145 -9.63 -11.16 1.56
N LEU A 146 -8.53 -11.24 2.32
CA LEU A 146 -8.57 -11.22 3.78
C LEU A 146 -9.07 -9.88 4.33
N GLY A 147 -8.69 -8.76 3.72
CA GLY A 147 -9.18 -7.42 4.09
C GLY A 147 -10.70 -7.31 3.93
N ALA A 148 -11.24 -7.74 2.79
CA ALA A 148 -12.68 -7.79 2.54
C ALA A 148 -13.39 -8.73 3.53
N GLN A 149 -12.82 -9.91 3.78
CA GLN A 149 -13.36 -10.88 4.75
C GLN A 149 -13.45 -10.29 6.17
N ARG A 150 -12.41 -9.57 6.63
CA ARG A 150 -12.42 -8.92 7.97
C ARG A 150 -13.49 -7.84 8.11
N LEU A 151 -13.85 -7.19 7.01
CA LEU A 151 -14.94 -6.22 6.97
C LEU A 151 -16.31 -6.86 6.68
N GLY A 152 -16.38 -8.20 6.50
CA GLY A 152 -17.61 -8.92 6.26
C GLY A 152 -18.25 -8.68 4.89
N VAL A 153 -17.45 -8.32 3.87
CA VAL A 153 -17.92 -7.98 2.52
C VAL A 153 -17.24 -8.85 1.46
N ALA A 154 -17.83 -8.94 0.27
CA ALA A 154 -17.17 -9.60 -0.86
C ALA A 154 -16.08 -8.68 -1.47
N PRO A 155 -14.94 -9.23 -1.94
CA PRO A 155 -13.91 -8.43 -2.61
C PRO A 155 -14.45 -7.62 -3.79
N ALA A 156 -15.41 -8.14 -4.55
CA ALA A 156 -16.05 -7.46 -5.66
C ALA A 156 -16.87 -6.20 -5.25
N ASP A 157 -17.22 -6.08 -3.97
CA ASP A 157 -17.91 -4.93 -3.39
C ASP A 157 -16.94 -3.93 -2.74
N CYS A 158 -15.63 -4.14 -2.91
CA CYS A 158 -14.59 -3.26 -2.41
C CYS A 158 -14.01 -2.36 -3.50
N LEU A 159 -13.60 -1.15 -3.11
CA LEU A 159 -12.68 -0.32 -3.88
C LEU A 159 -11.31 -0.35 -3.19
N VAL A 160 -10.29 -0.72 -3.94
CA VAL A 160 -8.89 -0.70 -3.50
C VAL A 160 -8.23 0.59 -3.94
N PHE A 161 -7.55 1.26 -3.01
CA PHE A 161 -6.66 2.38 -3.28
C PHE A 161 -5.23 1.87 -3.26
N GLU A 162 -4.46 2.14 -4.30
CA GLU A 162 -3.13 1.56 -4.52
C GLU A 162 -2.25 2.47 -5.38
N ASP A 163 -0.92 2.28 -5.30
CA ASP A 163 0.04 3.01 -6.14
C ASP A 163 1.02 2.09 -6.90
N ALA A 164 1.16 0.82 -6.51
CA ALA A 164 2.18 -0.09 -7.04
C ALA A 164 1.61 -1.18 -7.94
N ALA A 165 2.37 -1.57 -8.97
CA ALA A 165 1.98 -2.61 -9.94
C ALA A 165 1.60 -3.95 -9.28
N ALA A 166 2.34 -4.37 -8.23
CA ALA A 166 2.05 -5.60 -7.51
C ALA A 166 0.69 -5.54 -6.79
N GLY A 167 0.33 -4.37 -6.24
CA GLY A 167 -0.94 -4.17 -5.58
C GLY A 167 -2.10 -4.06 -6.56
N PHE A 168 -1.94 -3.40 -7.70
CA PHE A 168 -2.93 -3.40 -8.77
C PHE A 168 -3.27 -4.83 -9.23
N ALA A 169 -2.22 -5.65 -9.46
CA ALA A 169 -2.41 -7.04 -9.84
C ALA A 169 -3.16 -7.84 -8.76
N ALA A 170 -2.79 -7.65 -7.48
CA ALA A 170 -3.43 -8.33 -6.36
C ALA A 170 -4.91 -7.95 -6.21
N ALA A 171 -5.25 -6.65 -6.31
CA ALA A 171 -6.62 -6.15 -6.22
C ALA A 171 -7.49 -6.67 -7.37
N THR A 172 -6.96 -6.63 -8.60
CA THR A 172 -7.63 -7.16 -9.79
C THR A 172 -7.86 -8.67 -9.66
N ALA A 173 -6.85 -9.42 -9.20
CA ALA A 173 -6.98 -10.86 -8.98
C ALA A 173 -7.97 -11.21 -7.86
N ALA A 174 -8.15 -10.34 -6.86
CA ALA A 174 -9.19 -10.47 -5.85
C ALA A 174 -10.61 -10.16 -6.38
N GLY A 175 -10.71 -9.57 -7.56
CA GLY A 175 -11.98 -9.13 -8.17
C GLY A 175 -12.48 -7.78 -7.66
N SER A 176 -11.62 -6.99 -7.03
CA SER A 176 -11.95 -5.64 -6.55
C SER A 176 -11.73 -4.60 -7.65
N ASP A 177 -12.50 -3.50 -7.58
CA ASP A 177 -12.18 -2.31 -8.37
C ASP A 177 -10.96 -1.58 -7.78
N VAL A 178 -10.26 -0.83 -8.62
CA VAL A 178 -9.03 -0.12 -8.23
C VAL A 178 -9.14 1.37 -8.54
N LEU A 179 -8.68 2.21 -7.61
CA LEU A 179 -8.35 3.62 -7.82
C LEU A 179 -6.86 3.82 -7.54
N ALA A 180 -6.12 4.21 -8.56
CA ALA A 180 -4.70 4.46 -8.43
C ALA A 180 -4.43 5.84 -7.79
N ILE A 181 -3.51 5.87 -6.81
CA ILE A 181 -2.95 7.09 -6.22
C ILE A 181 -1.59 7.32 -6.85
N THR A 182 -1.36 8.49 -7.42
CA THR A 182 -0.13 8.77 -8.20
C THR A 182 0.77 9.82 -7.58
N ALA A 183 0.55 10.19 -6.32
CA ALA A 183 1.31 11.24 -5.63
C ALA A 183 2.82 10.98 -5.58
N THR A 184 3.24 9.72 -5.54
CA THR A 184 4.64 9.30 -5.48
C THR A 184 5.22 8.94 -6.85
N HIS A 185 4.40 8.93 -7.90
CA HIS A 185 4.83 8.59 -9.25
C HIS A 185 5.57 9.74 -9.91
N GLY A 186 6.70 9.44 -10.58
CA GLY A 186 7.36 10.39 -11.46
C GLY A 186 6.50 10.72 -12.68
N ALA A 187 6.72 11.89 -13.29
CA ALA A 187 5.91 12.40 -14.40
C ALA A 187 5.85 11.47 -15.64
N ALA A 188 6.82 10.58 -15.80
CA ALA A 188 6.89 9.61 -16.90
C ALA A 188 6.35 8.21 -16.51
N SER A 189 5.84 8.03 -15.30
CA SER A 189 5.35 6.73 -14.85
C SER A 189 4.07 6.33 -15.59
N THR A 190 4.04 5.11 -16.11
CA THR A 190 2.86 4.50 -16.73
C THR A 190 2.24 3.40 -15.87
N VAL A 191 2.72 3.21 -14.65
CA VAL A 191 2.31 2.11 -13.75
C VAL A 191 0.80 2.08 -13.52
N ALA A 192 0.17 3.26 -13.42
CA ALA A 192 -1.27 3.39 -13.21
C ALA A 192 -2.07 3.65 -14.49
N ALA A 193 -1.47 3.56 -15.70
CA ALA A 193 -2.09 4.02 -16.95
C ALA A 193 -3.41 3.30 -17.31
N GLU A 194 -3.59 2.07 -16.86
CA GLU A 194 -4.77 1.25 -17.15
C GLU A 194 -5.89 1.41 -16.09
N TYR A 195 -5.65 2.19 -15.03
CA TYR A 195 -6.58 2.32 -13.92
C TYR A 195 -7.14 3.73 -13.80
N PRO A 196 -8.39 3.90 -13.32
CA PRO A 196 -8.85 5.19 -12.82
C PRO A 196 -7.84 5.72 -11.80
N SER A 197 -7.46 7.00 -11.91
CA SER A 197 -6.41 7.55 -11.06
C SER A 197 -6.72 8.95 -10.57
N VAL A 198 -6.16 9.28 -9.41
CA VAL A 198 -6.07 10.64 -8.86
C VAL A 198 -4.65 10.86 -8.35
N VAL A 199 -4.22 12.11 -8.31
CA VAL A 199 -2.90 12.42 -7.77
C VAL A 199 -2.86 12.16 -6.27
N ASP A 200 -3.83 12.70 -5.54
CA ASP A 200 -3.93 12.62 -4.08
C ASP A 200 -5.41 12.74 -3.63
N TYR A 201 -5.64 12.89 -2.34
CA TYR A 201 -6.99 12.93 -1.75
C TYR A 201 -7.60 14.33 -1.68
N ARG A 202 -6.87 15.39 -2.07
CA ARG A 202 -7.43 16.75 -2.12
C ARG A 202 -8.49 16.79 -3.22
N GLY A 203 -9.65 17.23 -2.94
CA GLY A 203 -10.76 17.18 -3.89
C GLY A 203 -11.51 15.85 -3.97
N LEU A 204 -11.05 14.78 -3.27
CA LEU A 204 -11.88 13.60 -3.04
C LEU A 204 -12.78 13.77 -1.82
N GLY A 205 -14.03 13.41 -2.00
CA GLY A 205 -15.00 13.23 -0.92
C GLY A 205 -15.63 11.85 -0.93
N VAL A 206 -16.42 11.58 0.07
CA VAL A 206 -17.20 10.35 0.17
C VAL A 206 -18.65 10.67 0.52
N ASP A 207 -19.58 10.13 -0.26
CA ASP A 207 -21.01 10.10 0.04
C ASP A 207 -21.31 8.77 0.73
N ILE A 208 -21.75 8.86 2.00
CA ILE A 208 -21.97 7.72 2.89
C ILE A 208 -23.46 7.47 3.00
N ALA A 209 -23.89 6.25 2.65
CA ALA A 209 -25.27 5.83 2.74
C ALA A 209 -25.40 4.39 3.28
N PRO A 210 -26.60 3.95 3.70
CA PRO A 210 -26.79 2.56 4.16
C PRO A 210 -26.35 1.51 3.14
N ASP A 211 -26.53 1.79 1.85
CA ASP A 211 -26.21 0.91 0.73
C ASP A 211 -24.73 0.98 0.27
N GLY A 212 -23.89 1.80 0.92
CA GLY A 212 -22.45 1.83 0.67
C GLY A 212 -21.83 3.22 0.63
N LEU A 213 -20.55 3.22 0.24
CA LEU A 213 -19.69 4.38 0.07
C LEU A 213 -19.57 4.72 -1.42
N ARG A 214 -19.66 5.97 -1.79
CA ARG A 214 -19.42 6.44 -3.15
C ARG A 214 -18.44 7.60 -3.15
N LEU A 215 -17.44 7.53 -4.03
CA LEU A 215 -16.53 8.65 -4.23
C LEU A 215 -17.25 9.81 -4.89
N VAL A 216 -16.95 11.01 -4.43
CA VAL A 216 -17.38 12.28 -5.03
C VAL A 216 -16.17 13.20 -5.20
N THR A 217 -16.19 14.07 -6.19
CA THR A 217 -15.17 15.10 -6.38
C THR A 217 -15.75 16.45 -5.98
N HIS A 218 -14.98 17.20 -5.22
CA HIS A 218 -15.26 18.61 -4.97
C HIS A 218 -14.42 19.41 -5.97
N GLY A 219 -15.11 20.12 -6.85
CA GLY A 219 -14.50 21.04 -7.82
C GLY A 219 -13.88 22.26 -7.14
#